data_18dabf8db25f05ad5b85572405c7b9c7
#
_entry.id   18dabf8db25f05ad5b85572405c7b9c7
#
_cell.length_a   1.000
_cell.length_b   1.000
_cell.length_c   1.000
_cell.angle_alpha   90.00
_cell.angle_beta   90.00
_cell.angle_gamma   90.00
#
_symmetry.space_group_name_H-M   'P 1'
#
loop_
_entity.id
_entity.type
_entity.pdbx_description
1 polymer ?
#
loop_
_entity_poly.entity_id
_entity_poly.type
_entity_poly.pdbx_seq_one_letter_code
_entity_poly.pdbx_strand_id
1 'polypeptide(L)'
;MKAVVITSFGEPSVLRVAEAPRPVPGRGQVLVRVHAAGVNPAEIQARAGAFGLRAPAILGFEFAGVVEAVGPGVDEGVVGDRVAGWPDSATQGSYAEYTVSSNFATIPDGVSFEEAAATVIGADNAARALGLLTIRPGETLVVTGASGALGSAAVQFARQRGVTVIGVAGTANADFVRSLGATPVAHGPGLVDRIRAAAPGGVDAALDTVGKGLVPALVDLLGGPGRIVTLADPGAAQHGVVFSPGGSGNRDRGPVQEALNLIAAGAWTARIGQNFPLDEAADAHRLVATGHTHGKVILLP
;
A
#
# COMPACT_ATOMS: atom_id res chain seq x y z
N MET A 1 -21.10 5.39 -16.22
CA MET A 1 -19.67 5.64 -16.05
C MET A 1 -18.87 4.45 -16.53
N LYS A 2 -17.69 4.68 -17.08
CA LYS A 2 -16.78 3.58 -17.40
C LYS A 2 -16.19 2.99 -16.10
N ALA A 3 -16.11 1.66 -16.05
CA ALA A 3 -15.51 0.94 -14.92
C ALA A 3 -14.92 -0.39 -15.41
N VAL A 4 -13.93 -0.91 -14.71
CA VAL A 4 -13.44 -2.28 -14.88
C VAL A 4 -14.25 -3.21 -13.99
N VAL A 5 -15.09 -4.02 -14.63
CA VAL A 5 -16.02 -4.92 -13.95
C VAL A 5 -15.55 -6.36 -14.09
N ILE A 6 -15.56 -7.11 -12.98
CA ILE A 6 -15.48 -8.57 -13.00
C ILE A 6 -16.88 -9.16 -12.81
N THR A 7 -17.28 -10.08 -13.67
CA THR A 7 -18.53 -10.85 -13.55
C THR A 7 -18.32 -12.26 -13.03
N SER A 8 -17.07 -12.70 -12.99
CA SER A 8 -16.60 -13.96 -12.45
C SER A 8 -15.18 -13.79 -11.90
N PHE A 9 -14.76 -14.69 -11.01
CA PHE A 9 -13.38 -14.73 -10.54
C PHE A 9 -12.49 -15.51 -11.51
N GLY A 10 -11.19 -15.22 -11.53
CA GLY A 10 -10.25 -15.94 -12.38
C GLY A 10 -9.01 -15.16 -12.79
N GLU A 11 -8.52 -15.45 -13.99
CA GLU A 11 -7.32 -14.85 -14.60
C GLU A 11 -7.51 -13.36 -14.95
N PRO A 12 -6.46 -12.59 -15.23
CA PRO A 12 -6.58 -11.16 -15.56
C PRO A 12 -7.59 -10.82 -16.65
N SER A 13 -7.88 -11.74 -17.56
CA SER A 13 -8.86 -11.57 -18.64
C SER A 13 -10.31 -11.37 -18.18
N VAL A 14 -10.63 -11.61 -16.88
CA VAL A 14 -11.95 -11.31 -16.33
C VAL A 14 -12.18 -9.82 -16.08
N LEU A 15 -11.11 -9.03 -16.03
CA LEU A 15 -11.16 -7.57 -15.92
C LEU A 15 -11.56 -6.97 -17.25
N ARG A 16 -12.77 -6.41 -17.33
CA ARG A 16 -13.32 -5.86 -18.57
C ARG A 16 -13.90 -4.48 -18.32
N VAL A 17 -13.60 -3.54 -19.21
CA VAL A 17 -14.27 -2.24 -19.20
C VAL A 17 -15.73 -2.44 -19.60
N ALA A 18 -16.61 -1.86 -18.82
CA ALA A 18 -18.05 -1.86 -19.05
C ALA A 18 -18.68 -0.55 -18.54
N GLU A 19 -19.88 -0.26 -19.01
CA GLU A 19 -20.71 0.79 -18.42
C GLU A 19 -21.31 0.29 -17.09
N ALA A 20 -21.13 1.09 -16.04
CA ALA A 20 -21.72 0.86 -14.73
C ALA A 20 -22.52 2.09 -14.27
N PRO A 21 -23.52 1.92 -13.41
CA PRO A 21 -24.19 3.06 -12.79
C PRO A 21 -23.20 3.95 -12.07
N ARG A 22 -23.31 5.27 -12.24
CA ARG A 22 -22.55 6.23 -11.44
C ARG A 22 -23.09 6.17 -9.99
N PRO A 23 -22.23 5.99 -8.97
CA PRO A 23 -22.68 5.92 -7.60
C PRO A 23 -23.19 7.28 -7.10
N VAL A 24 -24.08 7.24 -6.13
CA VAL A 24 -24.62 8.43 -5.47
C VAL A 24 -24.09 8.44 -4.04
N PRO A 25 -23.49 9.54 -3.55
CA PRO A 25 -22.95 9.59 -2.21
C PRO A 25 -24.09 9.59 -1.17
N GLY A 26 -24.01 8.65 -0.23
CA GLY A 26 -24.90 8.57 0.91
C GLY A 26 -24.51 9.55 2.03
N ARG A 27 -25.14 9.39 3.21
CA ARG A 27 -24.84 10.22 4.38
C ARG A 27 -23.37 10.08 4.80
N GLY A 28 -22.67 11.22 4.93
CA GLY A 28 -21.26 11.28 5.32
C GLY A 28 -20.29 10.85 4.22
N GLN A 29 -20.76 10.64 3.00
CA GLN A 29 -19.91 10.23 1.86
C GLN A 29 -19.72 11.36 0.87
N VAL A 30 -18.61 11.35 0.18
CA VAL A 30 -18.33 12.15 -1.01
C VAL A 30 -18.32 11.27 -2.25
N LEU A 31 -18.75 11.83 -3.39
CA LEU A 31 -18.51 11.27 -4.70
C LEU A 31 -17.20 11.84 -5.24
N VAL A 32 -16.27 10.96 -5.57
CA VAL A 32 -14.96 11.35 -6.10
C VAL A 32 -14.88 10.96 -7.58
N ARG A 33 -14.52 11.92 -8.42
CA ARG A 33 -14.02 11.64 -9.76
C ARG A 33 -12.59 11.17 -9.65
N VAL A 34 -12.37 9.90 -9.97
CA VAL A 34 -11.05 9.24 -9.83
C VAL A 34 -10.12 9.72 -10.94
N HIS A 35 -8.91 10.08 -10.56
CA HIS A 35 -7.83 10.43 -11.47
C HIS A 35 -6.70 9.39 -11.45
N ALA A 36 -6.55 8.68 -10.34
CA ALA A 36 -5.57 7.61 -10.18
C ALA A 36 -6.08 6.56 -9.20
N ALA A 37 -5.89 5.28 -9.52
CA ALA A 37 -6.20 4.15 -8.64
C ALA A 37 -4.98 3.21 -8.54
N GLY A 38 -4.59 2.84 -7.33
CA GLY A 38 -3.46 1.93 -7.11
C GLY A 38 -3.82 0.48 -7.41
N VAL A 39 -2.85 -0.27 -7.92
CA VAL A 39 -2.95 -1.72 -8.10
C VAL A 39 -2.04 -2.43 -7.10
N ASN A 40 -2.63 -3.33 -6.29
CA ASN A 40 -1.94 -4.07 -5.24
C ASN A 40 -2.04 -5.59 -5.45
N PRO A 41 -1.18 -6.38 -4.82
CA PRO A 41 -1.36 -7.84 -4.76
C PRO A 41 -2.72 -8.26 -4.17
N ALA A 42 -3.33 -7.43 -3.32
CA ALA A 42 -4.64 -7.70 -2.74
C ALA A 42 -5.76 -7.72 -3.80
N GLU A 43 -5.75 -6.82 -4.78
CA GLU A 43 -6.73 -6.85 -5.88
C GLU A 43 -6.54 -8.07 -6.79
N ILE A 44 -5.29 -8.56 -6.93
CA ILE A 44 -5.04 -9.81 -7.66
C ILE A 44 -5.70 -10.99 -6.94
N GLN A 45 -5.56 -11.05 -5.62
CA GLN A 45 -6.20 -12.08 -4.78
C GLN A 45 -7.73 -11.94 -4.81
N ALA A 46 -8.25 -10.72 -4.71
CA ALA A 46 -9.68 -10.42 -4.80
C ALA A 46 -10.26 -10.88 -6.14
N ARG A 47 -9.58 -10.56 -7.26
CA ARG A 47 -9.95 -11.02 -8.60
C ARG A 47 -9.94 -12.56 -8.71
N ALA A 48 -9.04 -13.24 -7.99
CA ALA A 48 -8.97 -14.70 -7.95
C ALA A 48 -10.00 -15.35 -7.02
N GLY A 49 -10.84 -14.55 -6.33
CA GLY A 49 -11.93 -15.06 -5.46
C GLY A 49 -11.61 -15.04 -3.97
N ALA A 50 -10.51 -14.43 -3.56
CA ALA A 50 -10.23 -14.22 -2.14
C ALA A 50 -11.16 -13.15 -1.52
N PHE A 51 -11.16 -13.10 -0.17
CA PHE A 51 -11.88 -12.11 0.64
C PHE A 51 -13.42 -12.20 0.61
N GLY A 52 -13.99 -13.26 0.06
CA GLY A 52 -15.44 -13.47 0.04
C GLY A 52 -16.21 -12.41 -0.78
N LEU A 53 -15.57 -11.73 -1.71
CA LEU A 53 -16.23 -10.81 -2.63
C LEU A 53 -17.30 -11.52 -3.45
N ARG A 54 -18.34 -10.78 -3.86
CA ARG A 54 -19.39 -11.25 -4.75
C ARG A 54 -19.28 -10.54 -6.10
N ALA A 55 -19.29 -11.31 -7.17
CA ALA A 55 -19.43 -10.77 -8.52
C ALA A 55 -20.92 -10.49 -8.83
N PRO A 56 -21.28 -9.47 -9.64
CA PRO A 56 -20.36 -8.56 -10.30
C PRO A 56 -19.74 -7.55 -9.32
N ALA A 57 -18.47 -7.15 -9.59
CA ALA A 57 -17.76 -6.18 -8.76
C ALA A 57 -16.81 -5.30 -9.60
N ILE A 58 -16.61 -4.08 -9.12
CA ILE A 58 -15.54 -3.17 -9.54
C ILE A 58 -14.46 -3.24 -8.46
N LEU A 59 -13.24 -3.58 -8.83
CA LEU A 59 -12.11 -3.67 -7.89
C LEU A 59 -11.48 -2.29 -7.64
N GLY A 60 -10.37 -2.26 -6.91
CA GLY A 60 -9.61 -1.06 -6.56
C GLY A 60 -9.88 -0.65 -5.12
N PHE A 61 -8.81 -0.68 -4.29
CA PHE A 61 -8.90 -0.46 -2.85
C PHE A 61 -8.39 0.89 -2.39
N GLU A 62 -7.84 1.69 -3.32
CA GLU A 62 -7.38 3.05 -3.05
C GLU A 62 -7.56 3.93 -4.28
N PHE A 63 -7.69 5.22 -4.04
CA PHE A 63 -7.85 6.22 -5.10
C PHE A 63 -7.18 7.55 -4.75
N ALA A 64 -6.98 8.37 -5.78
CA ALA A 64 -6.83 9.81 -5.71
C ALA A 64 -7.69 10.47 -6.78
N GLY A 65 -8.28 11.63 -6.45
CA GLY A 65 -9.19 12.29 -7.37
C GLY A 65 -9.73 13.60 -6.82
N VAL A 66 -10.83 14.08 -7.41
CA VAL A 66 -11.49 15.34 -7.05
C VAL A 66 -12.90 15.05 -6.57
N VAL A 67 -13.29 15.65 -5.46
CA VAL A 67 -14.65 15.60 -4.95
C VAL A 67 -15.60 16.30 -5.92
N GLU A 68 -16.59 15.59 -6.43
CA GLU A 68 -17.56 16.11 -7.39
C GLU A 68 -18.93 16.36 -6.80
N ALA A 69 -19.30 15.62 -5.76
CA ALA A 69 -20.53 15.83 -5.02
C ALA A 69 -20.39 15.35 -3.57
N VAL A 70 -21.21 15.89 -2.69
CA VAL A 70 -21.26 15.53 -1.28
C VAL A 70 -22.63 14.98 -0.91
N GLY A 71 -22.64 13.95 -0.07
CA GLY A 71 -23.87 13.44 0.52
C GLY A 71 -24.30 14.25 1.75
N PRO A 72 -25.50 13.97 2.30
CA PRO A 72 -25.96 14.64 3.49
C PRO A 72 -25.01 14.47 4.68
N GLY A 73 -24.76 15.55 5.42
CA GLY A 73 -23.92 15.53 6.64
C GLY A 73 -22.40 15.55 6.37
N VAL A 74 -22.00 15.88 5.16
CA VAL A 74 -20.64 16.31 4.82
C VAL A 74 -20.62 17.83 4.84
N ASP A 75 -19.55 18.44 5.37
CA ASP A 75 -19.41 19.89 5.43
C ASP A 75 -19.38 20.52 4.04
N GLU A 76 -20.00 21.72 3.93
CA GLU A 76 -19.95 22.50 2.68
C GLU A 76 -18.51 22.91 2.34
N GLY A 77 -18.21 22.99 1.05
CA GLY A 77 -16.88 23.43 0.56
C GLY A 77 -15.92 22.30 0.21
N VAL A 78 -16.31 21.03 0.37
CA VAL A 78 -15.47 19.86 -0.01
C VAL A 78 -15.49 19.59 -1.53
N VAL A 79 -16.52 20.11 -2.25
CA VAL A 79 -16.60 19.97 -3.72
C VAL A 79 -15.46 20.74 -4.38
N GLY A 80 -14.72 20.06 -5.25
CA GLY A 80 -13.51 20.60 -5.88
C GLY A 80 -12.21 20.25 -5.15
N ASP A 81 -12.28 19.76 -3.92
CA ASP A 81 -11.10 19.33 -3.17
C ASP A 81 -10.44 18.12 -3.82
N ARG A 82 -9.11 18.14 -3.81
CA ARG A 82 -8.28 17.02 -4.23
C ARG A 82 -8.09 16.07 -3.05
N VAL A 83 -8.47 14.81 -3.21
CA VAL A 83 -8.51 13.83 -2.11
C VAL A 83 -7.93 12.49 -2.50
N ALA A 84 -7.35 11.78 -1.53
CA ALA A 84 -6.90 10.40 -1.68
C ALA A 84 -7.40 9.56 -0.50
N GLY A 85 -7.82 8.33 -0.76
CA GLY A 85 -8.41 7.50 0.28
C GLY A 85 -8.87 6.14 -0.22
N TRP A 86 -9.86 5.60 0.46
CA TRP A 86 -10.38 4.25 0.20
C TRP A 86 -11.84 4.31 -0.23
N PRO A 87 -12.25 3.53 -1.24
CA PRO A 87 -13.66 3.30 -1.50
C PRO A 87 -14.36 2.70 -0.28
N ASP A 88 -15.61 3.11 -0.02
CA ASP A 88 -16.39 2.58 1.09
C ASP A 88 -16.94 1.17 0.81
N SER A 89 -17.03 0.77 -0.44
CA SER A 89 -17.56 -0.52 -0.86
C SER A 89 -16.47 -1.41 -1.48
N ALA A 90 -16.40 -2.65 -1.02
CA ALA A 90 -15.49 -3.65 -1.60
C ALA A 90 -15.88 -4.12 -3.01
N THR A 91 -17.14 -3.86 -3.44
CA THR A 91 -17.66 -4.24 -4.76
C THR A 91 -17.92 -3.04 -5.68
N GLN A 92 -17.65 -1.82 -5.20
CA GLN A 92 -17.72 -0.57 -5.96
C GLN A 92 -16.43 0.21 -5.74
N GLY A 93 -15.32 -0.39 -6.14
CA GLY A 93 -13.98 0.12 -5.92
C GLY A 93 -13.59 1.27 -6.85
N SER A 94 -12.30 1.55 -6.89
CA SER A 94 -11.73 2.71 -7.58
C SER A 94 -11.32 2.45 -9.04
N TYR A 95 -11.46 1.24 -9.57
CA TYR A 95 -11.19 0.98 -10.99
C TYR A 95 -12.36 1.47 -11.87
N ALA A 96 -12.68 2.75 -11.74
CA ALA A 96 -13.82 3.41 -12.39
C ALA A 96 -13.59 4.92 -12.44
N GLU A 97 -14.34 5.61 -13.30
CA GLU A 97 -14.34 7.08 -13.35
C GLU A 97 -14.81 7.74 -12.04
N TYR A 98 -15.63 7.04 -11.24
CA TYR A 98 -16.15 7.55 -9.98
C TYR A 98 -16.22 6.48 -8.90
N THR A 99 -15.97 6.90 -7.66
CA THR A 99 -16.17 6.09 -6.46
C THR A 99 -16.77 6.93 -5.34
N VAL A 100 -17.29 6.28 -4.29
CA VAL A 100 -17.75 6.95 -3.08
C VAL A 100 -16.84 6.62 -1.91
N SER A 101 -16.61 7.62 -1.06
CA SER A 101 -15.77 7.48 0.14
C SER A 101 -16.27 8.35 1.28
N SER A 102 -16.14 7.84 2.49
CA SER A 102 -16.27 8.58 3.75
C SER A 102 -14.94 8.75 4.48
N ASN A 103 -13.85 8.13 3.95
CA ASN A 103 -12.54 8.12 4.60
C ASN A 103 -11.43 8.47 3.60
N PHE A 104 -10.97 9.70 3.66
CA PHE A 104 -9.97 10.26 2.74
C PHE A 104 -9.12 11.32 3.42
N ALA A 105 -7.94 11.58 2.85
CA ALA A 105 -7.04 12.68 3.18
C ALA A 105 -7.07 13.72 2.07
N THR A 106 -6.77 14.96 2.38
CA THR A 106 -6.65 16.05 1.39
C THR A 106 -5.28 16.00 0.73
N ILE A 107 -5.24 16.12 -0.59
CA ILE A 107 -3.99 16.17 -1.36
C ILE A 107 -3.47 17.62 -1.39
N PRO A 108 -2.29 17.90 -0.81
CA PRO A 108 -1.68 19.23 -0.84
C PRO A 108 -1.32 19.66 -2.27
N ASP A 109 -1.15 20.97 -2.45
CA ASP A 109 -0.62 21.51 -3.70
C ASP A 109 0.78 20.95 -4.01
N GLY A 110 1.03 20.71 -5.29
CA GLY A 110 2.30 20.15 -5.77
C GLY A 110 2.39 18.63 -5.74
N VAL A 111 1.47 17.91 -5.07
CA VAL A 111 1.39 16.44 -5.08
C VAL A 111 0.51 16.00 -6.24
N SER A 112 0.98 15.09 -7.10
CA SER A 112 0.19 14.52 -8.20
C SER A 112 -0.85 13.52 -7.68
N PHE A 113 -1.86 13.20 -8.49
CA PHE A 113 -2.84 12.18 -8.14
C PHE A 113 -2.20 10.79 -8.09
N GLU A 114 -1.24 10.52 -8.95
CA GLU A 114 -0.50 9.26 -8.99
C GLU A 114 0.31 9.04 -7.71
N GLU A 115 1.05 10.06 -7.24
CA GLU A 115 1.78 10.01 -5.98
C GLU A 115 0.84 9.81 -4.79
N ALA A 116 -0.28 10.53 -4.80
CA ALA A 116 -1.26 10.41 -3.74
C ALA A 116 -1.89 9.01 -3.70
N ALA A 117 -2.33 8.47 -4.85
CA ALA A 117 -2.87 7.12 -4.92
C ALA A 117 -1.82 6.06 -4.53
N ALA A 118 -0.55 6.25 -4.94
CA ALA A 118 0.55 5.34 -4.58
C ALA A 118 0.83 5.27 -3.07
N THR A 119 0.37 6.26 -2.33
CA THR A 119 0.72 6.45 -0.91
C THR A 119 -0.31 5.86 0.05
N VAL A 120 -1.61 5.84 -0.31
CA VAL A 120 -2.73 5.53 0.61
C VAL A 120 -2.53 4.23 1.39
N ILE A 121 -2.50 3.09 0.70
CA ILE A 121 -2.38 1.76 1.35
C ILE A 121 -1.01 1.59 1.99
N GLY A 122 0.04 2.13 1.35
CA GLY A 122 1.41 2.05 1.86
C GLY A 122 1.55 2.74 3.21
N ALA A 123 1.09 3.97 3.34
CA ALA A 123 1.20 4.77 4.56
C ALA A 123 0.39 4.19 5.72
N ASP A 124 -0.89 3.85 5.49
CA ASP A 124 -1.75 3.26 6.52
C ASP A 124 -1.17 1.95 7.08
N ASN A 125 -0.83 1.00 6.21
CA ASN A 125 -0.31 -0.30 6.64
C ASN A 125 1.07 -0.19 7.31
N ALA A 126 1.96 0.68 6.81
CA ALA A 126 3.27 0.90 7.40
C ALA A 126 3.16 1.50 8.81
N ALA A 127 2.34 2.55 8.98
CA ALA A 127 2.14 3.18 10.27
C ALA A 127 1.55 2.21 11.30
N ARG A 128 0.55 1.42 10.91
CA ARG A 128 -0.07 0.39 11.75
C ARG A 128 0.95 -0.69 12.15
N ALA A 129 1.75 -1.19 11.21
CA ALA A 129 2.76 -2.21 11.49
C ALA A 129 3.86 -1.70 12.43
N LEU A 130 4.34 -0.47 12.23
CA LEU A 130 5.31 0.17 13.12
C LEU A 130 4.73 0.41 14.53
N GLY A 131 3.43 0.72 14.63
CA GLY A 131 2.71 0.80 15.90
C GLY A 131 2.67 -0.53 16.64
N LEU A 132 2.39 -1.64 15.95
CA LEU A 132 2.41 -3.00 16.52
C LEU A 132 3.81 -3.41 17.00
N LEU A 133 4.86 -3.01 16.30
CA LEU A 133 6.25 -3.25 16.68
C LEU A 133 6.68 -2.40 17.88
N THR A 134 5.95 -1.36 18.23
CA THR A 134 6.31 -0.39 19.28
C THR A 134 7.76 0.09 19.17
N ILE A 135 8.19 0.34 17.90
CA ILE A 135 9.57 0.72 17.60
C ILE A 135 9.89 2.11 18.17
N ARG A 136 11.10 2.29 18.68
CA ARG A 136 11.54 3.51 19.38
C ARG A 136 12.69 4.19 18.66
N PRO A 137 12.89 5.50 18.86
CA PRO A 137 14.08 6.18 18.38
C PRO A 137 15.37 5.51 18.87
N GLY A 138 16.37 5.40 18.01
CA GLY A 138 17.67 4.76 18.30
C GLY A 138 17.69 3.25 18.08
N GLU A 139 16.55 2.58 17.94
CA GLU A 139 16.48 1.15 17.62
C GLU A 139 16.79 0.86 16.15
N THR A 140 17.10 -0.40 15.86
CA THR A 140 17.39 -0.92 14.51
C THR A 140 16.25 -1.81 14.04
N LEU A 141 15.61 -1.44 12.91
CA LEU A 141 14.52 -2.16 12.25
C LEU A 141 15.00 -2.81 10.96
N VAL A 142 14.71 -4.08 10.79
CA VAL A 142 14.80 -4.75 9.47
C VAL A 142 13.46 -4.64 8.75
N VAL A 143 13.47 -4.18 7.50
CA VAL A 143 12.29 -4.15 6.62
C VAL A 143 12.56 -5.01 5.41
N THR A 144 11.84 -6.13 5.25
CA THR A 144 11.89 -6.93 4.00
C THR A 144 11.00 -6.30 2.96
N GLY A 145 11.39 -6.39 1.69
CA GLY A 145 10.66 -5.72 0.60
C GLY A 145 10.75 -4.19 0.65
N ALA A 146 11.85 -3.65 1.16
CA ALA A 146 12.06 -2.23 1.40
C ALA A 146 11.91 -1.33 0.15
N SER A 147 11.98 -1.89 -1.05
CA SER A 147 11.78 -1.16 -2.32
C SER A 147 10.33 -1.18 -2.83
N GLY A 148 9.45 -1.98 -2.24
CA GLY A 148 8.03 -2.04 -2.58
C GLY A 148 7.22 -0.93 -1.92
N ALA A 149 5.94 -0.76 -2.29
CA ALA A 149 5.09 0.31 -1.79
C ALA A 149 4.95 0.29 -0.24
N LEU A 150 4.70 -0.87 0.35
CA LEU A 150 4.58 -1.03 1.81
C LEU A 150 5.93 -0.84 2.51
N GLY A 151 6.98 -1.49 1.99
CA GLY A 151 8.31 -1.46 2.60
C GLY A 151 8.94 -0.07 2.54
N SER A 152 8.82 0.64 1.41
CA SER A 152 9.36 2.00 1.29
C SER A 152 8.64 3.00 2.21
N ALA A 153 7.33 2.85 2.40
CA ALA A 153 6.58 3.65 3.37
C ALA A 153 7.07 3.37 4.81
N ALA A 154 7.26 2.10 5.16
CA ALA A 154 7.76 1.73 6.49
C ALA A 154 9.19 2.26 6.75
N VAL A 155 10.07 2.19 5.75
CA VAL A 155 11.42 2.77 5.83
C VAL A 155 11.34 4.25 6.15
N GLN A 156 10.54 5.00 5.39
CA GLN A 156 10.45 6.45 5.52
C GLN A 156 9.86 6.87 6.88
N PHE A 157 8.76 6.26 7.31
CA PHE A 157 8.20 6.54 8.65
C PHE A 157 9.15 6.17 9.79
N ALA A 158 9.84 5.02 9.69
CA ALA A 158 10.80 4.61 10.71
C ALA A 158 11.98 5.59 10.79
N ARG A 159 12.51 6.02 9.65
CA ARG A 159 13.60 7.01 9.57
C ARG A 159 13.21 8.35 10.20
N GLN A 160 12.00 8.84 9.92
CA GLN A 160 11.51 10.09 10.53
C GLN A 160 11.35 10.00 12.04
N ARG A 161 11.10 8.79 12.57
CA ARG A 161 11.06 8.52 14.02
C ARG A 161 12.42 8.28 14.64
N GLY A 162 13.52 8.51 13.91
CA GLY A 162 14.88 8.33 14.43
C GLY A 162 15.32 6.87 14.55
N VAL A 163 14.70 5.95 13.80
CA VAL A 163 15.03 4.52 13.78
C VAL A 163 16.09 4.26 12.72
N THR A 164 17.09 3.44 13.03
CA THR A 164 18.03 2.91 12.03
C THR A 164 17.36 1.79 11.24
N VAL A 165 17.39 1.86 9.90
CA VAL A 165 16.70 0.88 9.06
C VAL A 165 17.66 0.09 8.19
N ILE A 166 17.56 -1.24 8.25
CA ILE A 166 18.16 -2.18 7.31
C ILE A 166 17.08 -2.59 6.32
N GLY A 167 17.24 -2.17 5.05
CA GLY A 167 16.25 -2.42 4.00
C GLY A 167 16.62 -3.61 3.13
N VAL A 168 15.88 -4.73 3.23
CA VAL A 168 16.12 -5.92 2.40
C VAL A 168 15.39 -5.77 1.07
N ALA A 169 16.13 -5.82 -0.04
CA ALA A 169 15.61 -5.69 -1.40
C ALA A 169 16.48 -6.45 -2.41
N GLY A 170 16.05 -6.49 -3.67
CA GLY A 170 16.91 -6.94 -4.78
C GLY A 170 18.07 -5.97 -5.01
N THR A 171 19.20 -6.47 -5.47
CA THR A 171 20.43 -5.68 -5.70
C THR A 171 20.19 -4.48 -6.62
N ALA A 172 19.36 -4.61 -7.63
CA ALA A 172 18.98 -3.52 -8.54
C ALA A 172 18.24 -2.36 -7.85
N ASN A 173 17.69 -2.56 -6.65
CA ASN A 173 17.00 -1.54 -5.87
C ASN A 173 17.84 -0.96 -4.72
N ALA A 174 19.13 -1.31 -4.62
CA ALA A 174 19.97 -0.89 -3.51
C ALA A 174 20.08 0.64 -3.41
N ASP A 175 20.24 1.34 -4.53
CA ASP A 175 20.36 2.81 -4.57
C ASP A 175 19.04 3.48 -4.17
N PHE A 176 17.91 2.93 -4.58
CA PHE A 176 16.61 3.44 -4.14
C PHE A 176 16.43 3.25 -2.62
N VAL A 177 16.74 2.08 -2.06
CA VAL A 177 16.67 1.85 -0.61
C VAL A 177 17.60 2.80 0.15
N ARG A 178 18.79 3.06 -0.40
CA ARG A 178 19.75 4.01 0.18
C ARG A 178 19.22 5.44 0.13
N SER A 179 18.56 5.85 -0.95
CA SER A 179 17.97 7.20 -1.07
C SER A 179 16.85 7.44 -0.05
N LEU A 180 16.20 6.38 0.45
CA LEU A 180 15.23 6.46 1.55
C LEU A 180 15.88 6.57 2.94
N GLY A 181 17.22 6.56 3.01
CA GLY A 181 17.98 6.63 4.27
C GLY A 181 18.16 5.28 4.97
N ALA A 182 17.89 4.15 4.32
CA ALA A 182 18.13 2.82 4.88
C ALA A 182 19.43 2.20 4.36
N THR A 183 20.03 1.29 5.13
CA THR A 183 21.15 0.46 4.68
C THR A 183 20.62 -0.70 3.85
N PRO A 184 20.94 -0.79 2.54
CA PRO A 184 20.42 -1.86 1.70
C PRO A 184 21.14 -3.18 1.95
N VAL A 185 20.37 -4.26 2.04
CA VAL A 185 20.85 -5.64 2.12
C VAL A 185 20.16 -6.46 1.04
N ALA A 186 20.94 -7.26 0.29
CA ALA A 186 20.38 -8.12 -0.74
C ALA A 186 19.63 -9.31 -0.13
N HIS A 187 18.46 -9.65 -0.68
CA HIS A 187 17.73 -10.87 -0.30
C HIS A 187 18.44 -12.14 -0.81
N GLY A 188 17.98 -13.33 -0.41
CA GLY A 188 18.47 -14.63 -0.86
C GLY A 188 19.34 -15.37 0.16
N PRO A 189 20.02 -16.47 -0.24
CA PRO A 189 20.82 -17.28 0.68
C PRO A 189 21.83 -16.46 1.47
N GLY A 190 22.01 -16.73 2.77
CA GLY A 190 22.88 -15.97 3.67
C GLY A 190 22.33 -14.60 4.07
N LEU A 191 21.00 -14.38 3.97
CA LEU A 191 20.35 -13.10 4.34
C LEU A 191 20.65 -12.70 5.78
N VAL A 192 20.51 -13.63 6.73
CA VAL A 192 20.70 -13.36 8.17
C VAL A 192 22.14 -12.86 8.45
N ASP A 193 23.15 -13.49 7.86
CA ASP A 193 24.54 -13.09 8.05
C ASP A 193 24.81 -11.70 7.48
N ARG A 194 24.24 -11.39 6.30
CA ARG A 194 24.35 -10.05 5.72
C ARG A 194 23.67 -8.98 6.58
N ILE A 195 22.51 -9.30 7.18
CA ILE A 195 21.86 -8.37 8.11
C ILE A 195 22.71 -8.18 9.35
N ARG A 196 23.23 -9.25 9.96
CA ARG A 196 24.14 -9.17 11.14
C ARG A 196 25.37 -8.33 10.83
N ALA A 197 25.96 -8.49 9.66
CA ALA A 197 27.11 -7.69 9.22
C ALA A 197 26.76 -6.19 9.03
N ALA A 198 25.54 -5.89 8.54
CA ALA A 198 25.05 -4.52 8.37
C ALA A 198 24.59 -3.85 9.67
N ALA A 199 24.28 -4.64 10.70
CA ALA A 199 23.82 -4.18 12.01
C ALA A 199 24.67 -4.81 13.15
N PRO A 200 25.95 -4.43 13.31
CA PRO A 200 26.83 -5.01 14.33
C PRO A 200 26.36 -4.74 15.76
N GLY A 201 25.53 -3.70 15.97
CA GLY A 201 24.89 -3.42 17.25
C GLY A 201 23.63 -4.26 17.54
N GLY A 202 23.24 -5.13 16.62
CA GLY A 202 22.04 -5.95 16.72
C GLY A 202 20.83 -5.37 16.00
N VAL A 203 19.75 -6.15 15.98
CA VAL A 203 18.45 -5.81 15.39
C VAL A 203 17.39 -5.91 16.48
N ASP A 204 16.57 -4.87 16.63
CA ASP A 204 15.56 -4.79 17.68
C ASP A 204 14.18 -5.27 17.23
N ALA A 205 13.87 -5.10 15.93
CA ALA A 205 12.58 -5.46 15.37
C ALA A 205 12.67 -5.79 13.88
N ALA A 206 11.66 -6.51 13.34
CA ALA A 206 11.56 -6.78 11.92
C ALA A 206 10.13 -6.61 11.41
N LEU A 207 10.01 -6.00 10.24
CA LEU A 207 8.78 -5.89 9.46
C LEU A 207 8.93 -6.66 8.16
N ASP A 208 8.09 -7.67 7.98
CA ASP A 208 8.03 -8.42 6.72
C ASP A 208 6.87 -7.94 5.85
N THR A 209 7.20 -7.46 4.65
CA THR A 209 6.20 -7.04 3.64
C THR A 209 6.18 -7.96 2.42
N VAL A 210 6.92 -9.08 2.45
CA VAL A 210 7.11 -9.99 1.31
C VAL A 210 6.44 -11.34 1.52
N GLY A 211 6.47 -11.87 2.75
CA GLY A 211 6.13 -13.26 3.03
C GLY A 211 7.20 -14.21 2.48
N LYS A 212 6.78 -15.15 1.63
CA LYS A 212 7.67 -16.09 0.93
C LYS A 212 8.60 -16.88 1.87
N GLY A 213 8.12 -17.22 3.09
CA GLY A 213 8.85 -18.04 4.05
C GLY A 213 10.00 -17.33 4.75
N LEU A 214 10.01 -15.99 4.84
CA LEU A 214 11.06 -15.23 5.52
C LEU A 214 10.92 -15.22 7.06
N VAL A 215 9.72 -15.48 7.58
CA VAL A 215 9.44 -15.42 9.02
C VAL A 215 10.39 -16.26 9.87
N PRO A 216 10.71 -17.53 9.55
CA PRO A 216 11.66 -18.31 10.34
C PRO A 216 13.06 -17.68 10.42
N ALA A 217 13.55 -17.11 9.32
CA ALA A 217 14.85 -16.44 9.29
C ALA A 217 14.86 -15.16 10.14
N LEU A 218 13.75 -14.43 10.19
CA LEU A 218 13.62 -13.26 11.05
C LEU A 218 13.51 -13.63 12.54
N VAL A 219 12.87 -14.75 12.87
CA VAL A 219 12.81 -15.31 14.22
C VAL A 219 14.21 -15.71 14.69
N ASP A 220 15.00 -16.38 13.84
CA ASP A 220 16.41 -16.70 14.12
C ASP A 220 17.27 -15.44 14.31
N LEU A 221 17.08 -14.44 13.48
CA LEU A 221 17.81 -13.16 13.55
C LEU A 221 17.61 -12.46 14.90
N LEU A 222 16.37 -12.40 15.38
CA LEU A 222 15.99 -11.69 16.62
C LEU A 222 16.08 -12.57 17.87
N GLY A 223 16.32 -13.87 17.75
CA GLY A 223 16.31 -14.82 18.86
C GLY A 223 14.91 -15.09 19.44
N GLY A 224 13.85 -14.78 18.69
CA GLY A 224 12.46 -15.01 19.08
C GLY A 224 11.45 -14.20 18.24
N PRO A 225 10.14 -14.52 18.36
CA PRO A 225 9.10 -13.91 17.53
C PRO A 225 8.59 -12.55 18.02
N GLY A 226 8.95 -12.11 19.24
CA GLY A 226 8.24 -11.08 19.99
C GLY A 226 8.17 -9.68 19.35
N ARG A 227 9.10 -9.33 18.47
CA ARG A 227 9.12 -8.02 17.80
C ARG A 227 9.22 -8.17 16.28
N ILE A 228 8.40 -9.08 15.74
CA ILE A 228 8.25 -9.30 14.30
C ILE A 228 6.79 -9.13 13.93
N VAL A 229 6.54 -8.36 12.89
CA VAL A 229 5.22 -8.22 12.25
C VAL A 229 5.38 -8.57 10.78
N THR A 230 4.46 -9.37 10.24
CA THR A 230 4.34 -9.58 8.79
C THR A 230 3.02 -9.05 8.26
N LEU A 231 3.06 -8.44 7.09
CA LEU A 231 1.89 -8.00 6.33
C LEU A 231 1.51 -8.99 5.22
N ALA A 232 2.35 -10.02 4.99
CA ALA A 232 2.30 -10.83 3.78
C ALA A 232 2.31 -12.35 4.03
N ASP A 233 2.53 -12.82 5.26
CA ASP A 233 2.56 -14.25 5.58
C ASP A 233 1.41 -14.68 6.51
N PRO A 234 0.33 -15.26 5.96
CA PRO A 234 -0.78 -15.78 6.77
C PRO A 234 -0.39 -16.91 7.72
N GLY A 235 0.71 -17.62 7.43
CA GLY A 235 1.24 -18.72 8.26
C GLY A 235 2.06 -18.27 9.47
N ALA A 236 2.31 -16.97 9.63
CA ALA A 236 3.20 -16.44 10.65
C ALA A 236 2.84 -16.81 12.10
N ALA A 237 1.55 -17.02 12.38
CA ALA A 237 1.07 -17.44 13.70
C ALA A 237 1.69 -18.78 14.16
N GLN A 238 2.06 -19.67 13.24
CA GLN A 238 2.74 -20.95 13.53
C GLN A 238 4.13 -20.72 14.14
N HIS A 239 4.70 -19.54 13.93
CA HIS A 239 6.00 -19.12 14.47
C HIS A 239 5.85 -18.12 15.63
N GLY A 240 4.63 -17.89 16.14
CA GLY A 240 4.37 -16.90 17.19
C GLY A 240 4.49 -15.45 16.73
N VAL A 241 4.53 -15.20 15.42
CA VAL A 241 4.68 -13.87 14.80
C VAL A 241 3.32 -13.27 14.50
N VAL A 242 3.19 -11.95 14.69
CA VAL A 242 1.96 -11.21 14.41
C VAL A 242 1.78 -11.07 12.90
N PHE A 243 0.68 -11.62 12.39
CA PHE A 243 0.21 -11.33 11.02
C PHE A 243 -0.80 -10.21 11.05
N SER A 244 -0.56 -9.16 10.29
CA SER A 244 -1.41 -7.97 10.22
C SER A 244 -1.70 -7.60 8.76
N PRO A 245 -2.63 -8.33 8.09
CA PRO A 245 -2.90 -8.13 6.67
C PRO A 245 -3.44 -6.72 6.38
N GLY A 246 -3.33 -6.30 5.12
CA GLY A 246 -3.94 -5.08 4.64
C GLY A 246 -5.46 -5.07 4.88
N GLY A 247 -5.99 -3.91 5.27
CA GLY A 247 -7.42 -3.75 5.56
C GLY A 247 -7.87 -4.31 6.91
N SER A 248 -6.95 -4.81 7.76
CA SER A 248 -7.26 -5.16 9.14
C SER A 248 -7.35 -3.90 10.01
N GLY A 249 -8.41 -3.81 10.80
CA GLY A 249 -8.66 -2.67 11.68
C GLY A 249 -9.32 -1.48 10.98
N ASN A 250 -9.44 -0.37 11.69
CA ASN A 250 -9.94 0.89 11.14
C ASN A 250 -8.84 1.51 10.26
N ARG A 251 -9.20 1.87 9.03
CA ARG A 251 -8.34 2.64 8.13
C ARG A 251 -8.12 4.03 8.72
N ASP A 252 -6.87 4.40 8.93
CA ASP A 252 -6.51 5.70 9.51
C ASP A 252 -5.98 6.64 8.44
N ARG A 253 -6.71 7.73 8.20
CA ARG A 253 -6.30 8.76 7.25
C ARG A 253 -5.13 9.63 7.76
N GLY A 254 -4.86 9.63 9.07
CA GLY A 254 -3.79 10.43 9.67
C GLY A 254 -2.41 10.14 9.06
N PRO A 255 -1.93 8.89 9.02
CA PRO A 255 -0.69 8.54 8.34
C PRO A 255 -0.67 8.86 6.84
N VAL A 256 -1.82 8.76 6.16
CA VAL A 256 -1.91 9.15 4.75
C VAL A 256 -1.72 10.65 4.59
N GLN A 257 -2.39 11.46 5.42
CA GLN A 257 -2.23 12.91 5.41
C GLN A 257 -0.79 13.32 5.75
N GLU A 258 -0.17 12.66 6.74
CA GLU A 258 1.24 12.88 7.09
C GLU A 258 2.16 12.63 5.89
N ALA A 259 2.02 11.47 5.24
CA ALA A 259 2.82 11.13 4.07
C ALA A 259 2.61 12.10 2.89
N LEU A 260 1.36 12.52 2.62
CA LEU A 260 1.06 13.51 1.58
C LEU A 260 1.69 14.87 1.87
N ASN A 261 1.66 15.32 3.12
CA ASN A 261 2.33 16.57 3.53
C ASN A 261 3.85 16.48 3.36
N LEU A 262 4.43 15.31 3.62
CA LEU A 262 5.85 15.06 3.44
C LEU A 262 6.26 15.00 1.96
N ILE A 263 5.39 14.48 1.08
CA ILE A 263 5.61 14.55 -0.37
C ILE A 263 5.66 16.02 -0.81
N ALA A 264 4.69 16.82 -0.39
CA ALA A 264 4.63 18.24 -0.70
C ALA A 264 5.88 19.02 -0.20
N ALA A 265 6.45 18.59 0.93
CA ALA A 265 7.67 19.14 1.50
C ALA A 265 8.97 18.58 0.87
N GLY A 266 8.89 17.66 -0.10
CA GLY A 266 10.05 16.97 -0.69
C GLY A 266 10.77 16.00 0.27
N ALA A 267 10.13 15.62 1.37
CA ALA A 267 10.68 14.76 2.42
C ALA A 267 10.19 13.29 2.36
N TRP A 268 9.40 12.96 1.32
CA TRP A 268 8.90 11.62 1.07
C TRP A 268 8.88 11.31 -0.42
N THR A 269 9.22 10.09 -0.77
CA THR A 269 9.19 9.60 -2.15
C THR A 269 8.10 8.56 -2.33
N ALA A 270 7.07 8.87 -3.13
CA ALA A 270 6.13 7.90 -3.65
C ALA A 270 6.68 7.35 -4.98
N ARG A 271 7.23 6.14 -4.97
CA ARG A 271 7.79 5.53 -6.17
C ARG A 271 6.70 4.96 -7.07
N ILE A 272 6.49 5.57 -8.23
CA ILE A 272 5.59 5.05 -9.27
C ILE A 272 6.41 4.20 -10.23
N GLY A 273 5.93 2.99 -10.50
CA GLY A 273 6.56 2.06 -11.44
C GLY A 273 6.05 2.26 -12.85
N GLN A 274 4.74 2.14 -13.03
CA GLN A 274 4.11 2.30 -14.35
C GLN A 274 2.65 2.72 -14.20
N ASN A 275 2.21 3.58 -15.12
CA ASN A 275 0.81 3.96 -15.28
C ASN A 275 0.20 3.18 -16.44
N PHE A 276 -1.06 2.81 -16.28
CA PHE A 276 -1.87 2.16 -17.31
C PHE A 276 -3.21 2.89 -17.45
N PRO A 277 -3.75 3.04 -18.66
CA PRO A 277 -5.14 3.44 -18.82
C PRO A 277 -6.08 2.37 -18.25
N LEU A 278 -7.30 2.77 -17.91
CA LEU A 278 -8.27 1.90 -17.25
C LEU A 278 -8.57 0.60 -18.03
N ASP A 279 -8.57 0.66 -19.35
CA ASP A 279 -8.84 -0.47 -20.25
C ASP A 279 -7.68 -1.49 -20.29
N GLU A 280 -6.50 -1.13 -19.82
CA GLU A 280 -5.35 -2.02 -19.66
C GLU A 280 -5.22 -2.61 -18.25
N ALA A 281 -6.27 -2.58 -17.43
CA ALA A 281 -6.25 -3.12 -16.06
C ALA A 281 -5.78 -4.58 -15.97
N ALA A 282 -6.06 -5.39 -17.00
CA ALA A 282 -5.59 -6.77 -17.06
C ALA A 282 -4.05 -6.85 -17.17
N ASP A 283 -3.42 -5.96 -17.94
CA ASP A 283 -1.96 -5.90 -18.08
C ASP A 283 -1.30 -5.34 -16.83
N ALA A 284 -1.91 -4.33 -16.20
CA ALA A 284 -1.49 -3.84 -14.89
C ALA A 284 -1.46 -4.96 -13.84
N HIS A 285 -2.52 -5.80 -13.78
CA HIS A 285 -2.57 -6.96 -12.90
C HIS A 285 -1.51 -8.02 -13.23
N ARG A 286 -1.23 -8.28 -14.52
CA ARG A 286 -0.15 -9.19 -14.92
C ARG A 286 1.21 -8.67 -14.46
N LEU A 287 1.48 -7.38 -14.64
CA LEU A 287 2.72 -6.77 -14.18
C LEU A 287 2.89 -6.88 -12.66
N VAL A 288 1.87 -6.53 -11.88
CA VAL A 288 1.93 -6.62 -10.40
C VAL A 288 2.15 -8.07 -9.94
N ALA A 289 1.55 -9.05 -10.63
CA ALA A 289 1.72 -10.48 -10.33
C ALA A 289 3.18 -10.96 -10.47
N THR A 290 4.00 -10.30 -11.31
CA THR A 290 5.43 -10.64 -11.44
C THR A 290 6.23 -10.30 -10.19
N GLY A 291 5.76 -9.36 -9.36
CA GLY A 291 6.50 -8.80 -8.21
C GLY A 291 7.66 -7.88 -8.59
N HIS A 292 7.83 -7.50 -9.86
CA HIS A 292 8.94 -6.69 -10.38
C HIS A 292 8.46 -5.34 -10.95
N THR A 293 7.62 -4.63 -10.21
CA THR A 293 6.98 -3.38 -10.65
C THR A 293 7.86 -2.13 -10.52
N HIS A 294 8.97 -2.21 -9.81
CA HIS A 294 9.85 -1.08 -9.51
C HIS A 294 9.14 0.16 -8.93
N GLY A 295 8.03 -0.02 -8.25
CA GLY A 295 7.19 1.01 -7.68
C GLY A 295 5.72 0.62 -7.74
N LYS A 296 4.85 1.56 -7.42
CA LYS A 296 3.40 1.37 -7.49
C LYS A 296 2.93 1.37 -8.94
N VAL A 297 2.06 0.45 -9.28
CA VAL A 297 1.32 0.46 -10.55
C VAL A 297 0.02 1.23 -10.36
N ILE A 298 -0.30 2.13 -11.29
CA ILE A 298 -1.44 3.04 -11.21
C ILE A 298 -2.33 2.84 -12.44
N LEU A 299 -3.65 2.78 -12.24
CA LEU A 299 -4.65 2.90 -13.29
C LEU A 299 -5.14 4.35 -13.38
N LEU A 300 -5.28 4.84 -14.61
CA LEU A 300 -5.80 6.17 -14.93
C LEU A 300 -7.16 6.00 -15.61
N PRO A 301 -8.28 6.29 -14.91
CA PRO A 301 -9.64 6.21 -15.47
C PRO A 301 -9.95 7.23 -16.53
#